data_5e47b1ef79795684090dd85b978c5511
#
_entry.id   5e47b1ef79795684090dd85b978c5511
#
_cell.length_a   1.000
_cell.length_b   1.000
_cell.length_c   1.000
_cell.angle_alpha   90.00
_cell.angle_beta   90.00
_cell.angle_gamma   90.00
#
_symmetry.space_group_name_H-M   'P 1'
#
loop_
_entity.id
_entity.type
_entity.pdbx_description
1 polymer ?
#
loop_
_entity_poly.entity_id
_entity_poly.type
_entity_poly.pdbx_seq_one_letter_code
_entity_poly.pdbx_strand_id
1 'polypeptide(L)'
;VKTLEENGLSDNTLIIFTSDNGGAGYIELPDINKPYRGWKLTHFEGGMHVPFLAKWPSQIKKGTRFLSPIHHIDIFHTIAAAAGASVPKDRKLDGVDLIPYIQGENKEKPHKTLFWREGHHQSVLHKGWKLIKADRPNKRWLFNLDKDPTERNNLSKDNPTKVSQLEKLLDLHNSEQAEPLWPSVLDSPMLIDKHGGQDYEEGDEYIYWPN
;
A
#
# COMPACT_ATOMS: atom_id res chain seq x y z
N VAL A 1 -10.24 -23.20 -6.40
CA VAL A 1 -9.02 -23.93 -6.78
C VAL A 1 -9.35 -25.36 -7.17
N LYS A 2 -10.02 -26.16 -6.31
CA LYS A 2 -10.36 -27.57 -6.56
C LYS A 2 -11.09 -27.77 -7.90
N THR A 3 -12.09 -26.95 -8.23
CA THR A 3 -12.81 -27.01 -9.50
C THR A 3 -11.91 -26.84 -10.72
N LEU A 4 -10.91 -25.98 -10.65
CA LEU A 4 -9.93 -25.81 -11.74
C LEU A 4 -9.04 -27.05 -11.90
N GLU A 5 -8.67 -27.68 -10.79
CA GLU A 5 -7.88 -28.91 -10.79
C GLU A 5 -8.68 -30.09 -11.40
N GLU A 6 -9.94 -30.25 -10.99
CA GLU A 6 -10.85 -31.29 -11.51
C GLU A 6 -11.14 -31.14 -13.01
N ASN A 7 -11.03 -29.93 -13.58
CA ASN A 7 -11.25 -29.67 -15.00
C ASN A 7 -9.94 -29.51 -15.79
N GLY A 8 -8.76 -29.78 -15.20
CA GLY A 8 -7.48 -29.72 -15.88
C GLY A 8 -7.02 -28.30 -16.26
N LEU A 9 -7.64 -27.26 -15.66
CA LEU A 9 -7.37 -25.85 -15.99
C LEU A 9 -6.35 -25.19 -15.04
N SER A 10 -5.95 -25.87 -13.97
CA SER A 10 -5.16 -25.29 -12.88
C SER A 10 -3.79 -24.77 -13.34
N ASP A 11 -3.12 -25.47 -14.24
CA ASP A 11 -1.74 -25.17 -14.61
C ASP A 11 -1.61 -23.86 -15.38
N ASN A 12 -2.61 -23.53 -16.22
CA ASN A 12 -2.63 -22.32 -17.02
C ASN A 12 -3.69 -21.30 -16.55
N THR A 13 -3.94 -21.25 -15.26
CA THR A 13 -4.84 -20.24 -14.66
C THR A 13 -4.06 -19.41 -13.64
N LEU A 14 -4.00 -18.09 -13.87
CA LEU A 14 -3.51 -17.12 -12.89
C LEU A 14 -4.61 -16.85 -11.86
N ILE A 15 -4.34 -17.15 -10.61
CA ILE A 15 -5.20 -16.83 -9.47
C ILE A 15 -4.48 -15.81 -8.62
N ILE A 16 -5.11 -14.66 -8.36
CA ILE A 16 -4.63 -13.64 -7.44
C ILE A 16 -5.63 -13.54 -6.28
N PHE A 17 -5.11 -13.59 -5.06
CA PHE A 17 -5.87 -13.33 -3.84
C PHE A 17 -5.19 -12.19 -3.09
N THR A 18 -5.95 -11.15 -2.81
CA THR A 18 -5.49 -9.99 -2.03
C THR A 18 -6.66 -9.37 -1.27
N SER A 19 -6.38 -8.49 -0.33
CA SER A 19 -7.37 -7.61 0.29
C SER A 19 -7.30 -6.23 -0.36
N ASP A 20 -8.40 -5.48 -0.36
CA ASP A 20 -8.44 -4.09 -0.83
C ASP A 20 -7.69 -3.13 0.10
N ASN A 21 -7.75 -3.38 1.41
CA ASN A 21 -7.11 -2.60 2.46
C ASN A 21 -6.89 -3.45 3.72
N GLY A 22 -6.23 -2.90 4.71
CA GLY A 22 -6.10 -3.51 6.03
C GLY A 22 -7.42 -3.58 6.80
N GLY A 23 -7.45 -4.36 7.86
CA GLY A 23 -8.62 -4.51 8.73
C GLY A 23 -9.04 -3.17 9.35
N ALA A 24 -10.34 -2.98 9.52
CA ALA A 24 -10.91 -1.74 10.01
C ALA A 24 -10.95 -1.68 11.55
N GLY A 25 -10.50 -0.56 12.12
CA GLY A 25 -10.54 -0.35 13.58
C GLY A 25 -11.96 -0.34 14.15
N TYR A 26 -12.95 0.07 13.38
CA TYR A 26 -14.34 0.14 13.82
C TYR A 26 -15.04 -1.23 13.97
N ILE A 27 -14.43 -2.32 13.54
CA ILE A 27 -14.97 -3.68 13.80
C ILE A 27 -14.48 -4.26 15.13
N GLU A 28 -13.68 -3.52 15.87
CA GLU A 28 -13.23 -3.81 17.23
C GLU A 28 -12.45 -5.13 17.41
N LEU A 29 -11.77 -5.60 16.36
CA LEU A 29 -10.87 -6.73 16.42
C LEU A 29 -9.42 -6.24 16.59
N PRO A 30 -8.86 -6.27 17.82
CA PRO A 30 -7.62 -5.58 18.15
C PRO A 30 -6.39 -6.10 17.41
N ASP A 31 -6.43 -7.35 16.95
CA ASP A 31 -5.26 -8.06 16.40
C ASP A 31 -5.30 -8.25 14.89
N ILE A 32 -6.35 -7.71 14.23
CA ILE A 32 -6.62 -8.00 12.81
C ILE A 32 -5.46 -7.59 11.87
N ASN A 33 -4.71 -6.53 12.23
CA ASN A 33 -3.60 -6.03 11.43
C ASN A 33 -2.22 -6.36 12.02
N LYS A 34 -2.14 -7.07 13.15
CA LYS A 34 -0.84 -7.37 13.75
C LYS A 34 0.09 -8.11 12.81
N PRO A 35 1.39 -7.78 12.83
CA PRO A 35 2.08 -6.90 13.78
C PRO A 35 2.08 -5.42 13.38
N TYR A 36 1.42 -5.06 12.29
CA TYR A 36 1.44 -3.73 11.70
C TYR A 36 0.59 -2.74 12.48
N ARG A 37 1.00 -1.48 12.45
CA ARG A 37 0.35 -0.34 13.07
C ARG A 37 -0.72 0.24 12.16
N GLY A 38 -1.81 0.75 12.73
CA GLY A 38 -2.89 1.42 11.99
C GLY A 38 -3.95 0.46 11.45
N TRP A 39 -4.92 1.04 10.77
CA TRP A 39 -6.16 0.40 10.32
C TRP A 39 -6.50 0.83 8.90
N LYS A 40 -7.48 0.18 8.28
CA LYS A 40 -8.19 0.72 7.12
C LYS A 40 -8.40 2.22 7.31
N LEU A 41 -8.26 3.02 6.26
CA LEU A 41 -8.34 4.50 6.27
C LEU A 41 -7.08 5.20 6.80
N THR A 42 -6.03 4.48 7.15
CA THR A 42 -4.73 5.06 7.48
C THR A 42 -3.66 4.63 6.47
N HIS A 43 -2.66 5.47 6.27
CA HIS A 43 -1.50 5.11 5.44
C HIS A 43 -0.38 4.39 6.22
N PHE A 44 -0.64 3.96 7.46
CA PHE A 44 0.25 3.05 8.17
C PHE A 44 0.19 1.65 7.58
N GLU A 45 1.21 0.83 7.84
CA GLU A 45 1.30 -0.52 7.27
C GLU A 45 0.06 -1.38 7.58
N GLY A 46 -0.55 -1.23 8.77
CA GLY A 46 -1.79 -1.94 9.09
C GLY A 46 -3.00 -1.58 8.22
N GLY A 47 -2.96 -0.41 7.56
CA GLY A 47 -3.99 -0.02 6.59
C GLY A 47 -3.66 -0.41 5.15
N MET A 48 -2.39 -0.59 4.82
CA MET A 48 -1.94 -0.74 3.43
C MET A 48 -1.18 -2.01 3.12
N HIS A 49 -0.48 -2.62 4.09
CA HIS A 49 0.29 -3.84 3.90
C HIS A 49 -0.62 -5.06 3.98
N VAL A 50 -1.27 -5.36 2.88
CA VAL A 50 -2.26 -6.44 2.77
C VAL A 50 -1.64 -7.74 2.25
N PRO A 51 -2.24 -8.91 2.55
CA PRO A 51 -1.84 -10.17 1.94
C PRO A 51 -1.95 -10.10 0.42
N PHE A 52 -0.93 -10.60 -0.27
CA PHE A 52 -0.95 -10.80 -1.70
C PHE A 52 -0.45 -12.21 -2.03
N LEU A 53 -1.29 -13.03 -2.61
CA LEU A 53 -0.99 -14.40 -2.97
C LEU A 53 -1.30 -14.60 -4.46
N ALA A 54 -0.35 -15.18 -5.19
CA ALA A 54 -0.53 -15.52 -6.59
C ALA A 54 -0.23 -17.01 -6.82
N LYS A 55 -1.08 -17.66 -7.61
CA LYS A 55 -0.86 -19.04 -8.08
C LYS A 55 -0.99 -19.07 -9.60
N TRP A 56 0.05 -19.52 -10.28
CA TRP A 56 0.04 -19.83 -11.71
C TRP A 56 1.11 -20.90 -11.97
N PRO A 57 0.78 -22.18 -11.85
CA PRO A 57 1.78 -23.26 -11.78
C PRO A 57 2.73 -23.29 -12.98
N SER A 58 2.25 -22.99 -14.19
CA SER A 58 3.10 -22.94 -15.39
C SER A 58 4.08 -21.77 -15.44
N GLN A 59 3.88 -20.72 -14.60
CA GLN A 59 4.67 -19.49 -14.62
C GLN A 59 5.33 -19.17 -13.28
N ILE A 60 4.73 -19.54 -12.17
CA ILE A 60 5.20 -19.21 -10.82
C ILE A 60 5.56 -20.49 -10.07
N LYS A 61 6.83 -20.63 -9.70
CA LYS A 61 7.30 -21.78 -8.93
C LYS A 61 6.62 -21.80 -7.55
N LYS A 62 6.12 -22.99 -7.15
CA LYS A 62 5.53 -23.20 -5.83
C LYS A 62 6.48 -22.78 -4.70
N GLY A 63 5.96 -22.03 -3.73
CA GLY A 63 6.72 -21.58 -2.56
C GLY A 63 7.61 -20.35 -2.82
N THR A 64 7.53 -19.72 -4.00
CA THR A 64 8.21 -18.46 -4.25
C THR A 64 7.75 -17.40 -3.26
N ARG A 65 8.71 -16.67 -2.67
CA ARG A 65 8.46 -15.48 -1.85
C ARG A 65 9.08 -14.29 -2.54
N PHE A 66 8.27 -13.28 -2.80
CA PHE A 66 8.69 -12.02 -3.41
C PHE A 66 8.60 -10.92 -2.35
N LEU A 67 9.72 -10.26 -2.03
CA LEU A 67 9.83 -9.36 -0.89
C LEU A 67 9.86 -7.87 -1.27
N SER A 68 9.91 -7.57 -2.56
CA SER A 68 9.83 -6.16 -2.99
C SER A 68 8.40 -5.65 -2.84
N PRO A 69 8.21 -4.39 -2.44
CA PRO A 69 6.91 -3.76 -2.45
C PRO A 69 6.27 -3.81 -3.84
N ILE A 70 5.01 -4.20 -3.87
CA ILE A 70 4.13 -4.19 -5.04
C ILE A 70 2.87 -3.39 -4.70
N HIS A 71 2.07 -3.05 -5.69
CA HIS A 71 0.86 -2.26 -5.49
C HIS A 71 -0.31 -2.82 -6.31
N HIS A 72 -1.55 -2.55 -5.90
CA HIS A 72 -2.76 -2.98 -6.64
C HIS A 72 -2.78 -2.52 -8.10
N ILE A 73 -2.11 -1.39 -8.42
CA ILE A 73 -1.99 -0.89 -9.80
C ILE A 73 -1.27 -1.88 -10.72
N ASP A 74 -0.48 -2.82 -10.17
CA ASP A 74 0.26 -3.83 -10.94
C ASP A 74 -0.64 -4.96 -11.43
N ILE A 75 -1.79 -5.16 -10.78
CA ILE A 75 -2.72 -6.25 -11.11
C ILE A 75 -3.19 -6.12 -12.56
N PHE A 76 -3.53 -4.90 -13.01
CA PHE A 76 -3.97 -4.66 -14.39
C PHE A 76 -2.91 -5.09 -15.42
N HIS A 77 -1.67 -4.65 -15.24
CA HIS A 77 -0.57 -5.00 -16.16
C HIS A 77 -0.27 -6.50 -16.15
N THR A 78 -0.25 -7.09 -14.96
CA THR A 78 0.00 -8.53 -14.78
C THR A 78 -1.09 -9.38 -15.46
N ILE A 79 -2.37 -9.01 -15.30
CA ILE A 79 -3.49 -9.71 -15.94
C ILE A 79 -3.47 -9.51 -17.43
N ALA A 80 -3.20 -8.30 -17.93
CA ALA A 80 -3.11 -8.01 -19.34
C ALA A 80 -2.00 -8.84 -20.01
N ALA A 81 -0.82 -8.89 -19.39
CA ALA A 81 0.29 -9.71 -19.87
C ALA A 81 -0.06 -11.20 -19.87
N ALA A 82 -0.66 -11.70 -18.78
CA ALA A 82 -1.09 -13.09 -18.66
C ALA A 82 -2.12 -13.50 -19.73
N ALA A 83 -2.99 -12.56 -20.12
CA ALA A 83 -3.97 -12.76 -21.18
C ALA A 83 -3.44 -12.53 -22.60
N GLY A 84 -2.17 -12.14 -22.77
CA GLY A 84 -1.61 -11.74 -24.06
C GLY A 84 -2.23 -10.45 -24.62
N ALA A 85 -2.84 -9.63 -23.77
CA ALA A 85 -3.49 -8.38 -24.16
C ALA A 85 -2.51 -7.20 -24.14
N SER A 86 -2.73 -6.24 -25.03
CA SER A 86 -1.93 -5.02 -25.06
C SER A 86 -2.44 -4.01 -24.01
N VAL A 87 -1.53 -3.44 -23.26
CA VAL A 87 -1.80 -2.32 -22.37
C VAL A 87 -1.89 -1.01 -23.19
N PRO A 88 -2.87 -0.12 -22.94
CA PRO A 88 -2.97 1.17 -23.61
C PRO A 88 -1.68 1.98 -23.50
N LYS A 89 -1.30 2.63 -24.62
CA LYS A 89 -0.08 3.47 -24.71
C LYS A 89 -0.40 4.96 -24.87
N ASP A 90 -1.67 5.30 -24.95
CA ASP A 90 -2.17 6.68 -25.11
C ASP A 90 -2.17 7.49 -23.82
N ARG A 91 -1.85 6.84 -22.71
CA ARG A 91 -1.78 7.42 -21.38
C ARG A 91 -0.71 6.76 -20.53
N LYS A 92 -0.20 7.49 -19.53
CA LYS A 92 0.71 6.92 -18.53
C LYS A 92 -0.09 6.01 -17.58
N LEU A 93 0.41 4.80 -17.39
CA LEU A 93 -0.06 3.85 -16.38
C LEU A 93 1.11 3.50 -15.47
N ASP A 94 0.90 3.54 -14.17
CA ASP A 94 1.99 3.46 -13.19
C ASP A 94 2.29 2.02 -12.74
N GLY A 95 1.42 1.06 -13.05
CA GLY A 95 1.62 -0.36 -12.74
C GLY A 95 2.63 -1.05 -13.66
N VAL A 96 3.08 -2.22 -13.25
CA VAL A 96 3.98 -3.09 -14.02
C VAL A 96 3.47 -4.53 -14.05
N ASP A 97 3.89 -5.31 -15.05
CA ASP A 97 3.72 -6.77 -15.03
C ASP A 97 4.67 -7.38 -13.99
N LEU A 98 4.10 -8.06 -13.00
CA LEU A 98 4.85 -8.65 -11.89
C LEU A 98 5.53 -9.98 -12.24
N ILE A 99 5.09 -10.69 -13.28
CA ILE A 99 5.58 -12.05 -13.58
C ILE A 99 7.09 -12.10 -13.81
N PRO A 100 7.71 -11.23 -14.63
CA PRO A 100 9.17 -11.25 -14.84
C PRO A 100 9.97 -10.99 -13.56
N TYR A 101 9.43 -10.19 -12.64
CA TYR A 101 10.08 -9.94 -11.35
C TYR A 101 9.97 -11.15 -10.41
N ILE A 102 8.78 -11.78 -10.36
CA ILE A 102 8.55 -12.97 -9.53
C ILE A 102 9.37 -14.16 -10.01
N GLN A 103 9.55 -14.29 -11.32
CA GLN A 103 10.40 -15.31 -11.94
C GLN A 103 11.91 -15.04 -11.77
N GLY A 104 12.28 -13.82 -11.39
CA GLY A 104 13.67 -13.39 -11.24
C GLY A 104 14.38 -13.08 -12.57
N GLU A 105 13.64 -12.97 -13.67
CA GLU A 105 14.13 -12.51 -14.96
C GLU A 105 14.50 -11.03 -14.90
N ASN A 106 13.65 -10.22 -14.26
CA ASN A 106 13.96 -8.85 -13.93
C ASN A 106 14.42 -8.78 -12.45
N LYS A 107 15.68 -8.38 -12.25
CA LYS A 107 16.30 -8.27 -10.91
C LYS A 107 16.12 -6.89 -10.27
N GLU A 108 15.56 -5.93 -10.98
CA GLU A 108 15.23 -4.63 -10.41
C GLU A 108 14.00 -4.74 -9.49
N LYS A 109 13.76 -3.70 -8.70
CA LYS A 109 12.49 -3.58 -7.96
C LYS A 109 11.39 -3.12 -8.90
N PRO A 110 10.15 -3.63 -8.80
CA PRO A 110 9.02 -3.19 -9.63
C PRO A 110 8.83 -1.68 -9.57
N HIS A 111 8.96 -1.12 -8.37
CA HIS A 111 8.81 0.30 -8.13
C HIS A 111 9.99 0.89 -7.38
N LYS A 112 10.47 2.06 -7.85
CA LYS A 112 11.45 2.88 -7.12
C LYS A 112 10.77 3.72 -6.05
N THR A 113 9.53 4.13 -6.32
CA THR A 113 8.71 4.99 -5.46
C THR A 113 7.26 4.60 -5.62
N LEU A 114 6.52 4.54 -4.52
CA LEU A 114 5.08 4.34 -4.48
C LEU A 114 4.44 5.52 -3.75
N PHE A 115 3.25 5.92 -4.20
CA PHE A 115 2.51 7.07 -3.66
C PHE A 115 1.09 6.67 -3.32
N TRP A 116 0.53 7.30 -2.28
CA TRP A 116 -0.87 7.19 -1.89
C TRP A 116 -1.37 8.58 -1.50
N ARG A 117 -2.60 8.89 -1.89
CA ARG A 117 -3.27 10.15 -1.56
C ARG A 117 -4.74 9.89 -1.27
N GLU A 118 -5.20 10.35 -0.13
CA GLU A 118 -6.59 10.26 0.29
C GLU A 118 -6.94 11.46 1.19
N GLY A 119 -7.82 12.34 0.72
CA GLY A 119 -8.24 13.51 1.48
C GLY A 119 -7.06 14.31 2.04
N HIS A 120 -6.98 14.34 3.37
CA HIS A 120 -5.93 15.08 4.12
C HIS A 120 -4.61 14.31 4.26
N HIS A 121 -4.56 13.08 3.77
CA HIS A 121 -3.40 12.21 3.94
C HIS A 121 -2.70 11.95 2.61
N GLN A 122 -1.39 11.95 2.69
CA GLN A 122 -0.52 11.56 1.58
C GLN A 122 0.62 10.71 2.13
N SER A 123 1.08 9.76 1.36
CA SER A 123 2.28 9.03 1.72
C SER A 123 3.11 8.65 0.51
N VAL A 124 4.41 8.50 0.76
CA VAL A 124 5.39 8.05 -0.23
C VAL A 124 6.29 7.01 0.39
N LEU A 125 6.49 5.92 -0.33
CA LEU A 125 7.52 4.92 -0.03
C LEU A 125 8.62 5.03 -1.08
N HIS A 126 9.83 5.38 -0.67
CA HIS A 126 10.99 5.53 -1.55
C HIS A 126 12.23 4.91 -0.92
N LYS A 127 12.77 3.85 -1.55
CA LYS A 127 14.01 3.18 -1.11
C LYS A 127 13.99 2.79 0.38
N GLY A 128 12.91 2.14 0.83
CA GLY A 128 12.72 1.69 2.21
C GLY A 128 12.30 2.79 3.20
N TRP A 129 12.31 4.05 2.81
CA TRP A 129 11.83 5.16 3.63
C TRP A 129 10.37 5.49 3.30
N LYS A 130 9.55 5.55 4.31
CA LYS A 130 8.13 5.91 4.20
C LYS A 130 7.85 7.21 4.95
N LEU A 131 7.29 8.19 4.26
CA LEU A 131 6.76 9.40 4.85
C LEU A 131 5.23 9.35 4.75
N ILE A 132 4.57 9.61 5.86
CA ILE A 132 3.14 9.89 5.93
C ILE A 132 3.00 11.37 6.31
N LYS A 133 2.30 12.11 5.45
CA LYS A 133 1.97 13.53 5.65
C LYS A 133 0.47 13.63 5.88
N ALA A 134 0.06 14.18 7.01
CA ALA A 134 -1.31 14.56 7.27
C ALA A 134 -1.39 16.09 7.42
N ASP A 135 -2.44 16.68 6.85
CA ASP A 135 -2.74 18.10 7.03
C ASP A 135 -3.64 18.32 8.25
N ARG A 136 -4.40 17.26 8.63
CA ARG A 136 -5.22 17.24 9.82
C ARG A 136 -5.06 15.90 10.58
N PRO A 137 -4.40 15.91 11.76
CA PRO A 137 -3.63 17.02 12.32
C PRO A 137 -2.41 17.30 11.43
N ASN A 138 -1.89 18.55 11.44
CA ASN A 138 -0.68 18.85 10.69
C ASN A 138 0.52 18.10 11.28
N LYS A 139 0.77 16.92 10.78
CA LYS A 139 1.79 16.00 11.32
C LYS A 139 2.51 15.24 10.22
N ARG A 140 3.75 14.85 10.54
CA ARG A 140 4.60 14.01 9.70
C ARG A 140 5.03 12.79 10.49
N TRP A 141 4.96 11.64 9.87
CA TRP A 141 5.57 10.41 10.36
C TRP A 141 6.56 9.93 9.32
N LEU A 142 7.77 9.65 9.77
CA LEU A 142 8.85 9.15 8.91
C LEU A 142 9.36 7.83 9.48
N PHE A 143 9.39 6.80 8.66
CA PHE A 143 9.85 5.47 9.04
C PHE A 143 10.88 4.94 8.06
N ASN A 144 11.82 4.13 8.56
CA ASN A 144 12.67 3.30 7.74
C ASN A 144 12.14 1.86 7.84
N LEU A 145 11.37 1.41 6.85
CA LEU A 145 10.70 0.10 6.87
C LEU A 145 11.70 -1.08 6.82
N ASP A 146 12.92 -0.87 6.34
CA ASP A 146 13.96 -1.91 6.38
C ASP A 146 14.42 -2.21 7.83
N LYS A 147 14.24 -1.26 8.76
CA LYS A 147 14.64 -1.36 10.17
C LYS A 147 13.45 -1.41 11.13
N ASP A 148 12.36 -0.78 10.76
CA ASP A 148 11.13 -0.64 11.55
C ASP A 148 9.90 -0.91 10.66
N PRO A 149 9.70 -2.18 10.25
CA PRO A 149 8.60 -2.56 9.35
C PRO A 149 7.22 -2.43 10.00
N THR A 150 7.15 -2.16 11.29
CA THR A 150 5.90 -2.01 12.05
C THR A 150 5.64 -0.56 12.49
N GLU A 151 6.47 0.39 12.03
CA GLU A 151 6.26 1.84 12.18
C GLU A 151 6.13 2.31 13.63
N ARG A 152 7.00 1.80 14.53
CA ARG A 152 6.97 2.13 15.96
C ARG A 152 7.75 3.41 16.31
N ASN A 153 8.74 3.79 15.49
CA ASN A 153 9.66 4.89 15.79
C ASN A 153 9.55 5.98 14.73
N ASN A 154 8.81 7.04 15.05
CA ASN A 154 8.71 8.21 14.17
C ASN A 154 10.01 9.01 14.15
N LEU A 155 10.73 8.95 13.04
CA LEU A 155 12.03 9.59 12.82
C LEU A 155 11.93 11.01 12.22
N SER A 156 10.73 11.58 12.08
CA SER A 156 10.53 12.84 11.35
C SER A 156 11.26 14.04 11.98
N LYS A 157 11.28 14.11 13.31
CA LYS A 157 11.96 15.19 14.04
C LYS A 157 13.49 15.12 13.90
N ASP A 158 14.03 13.91 13.88
CA ASP A 158 15.48 13.69 13.85
C ASP A 158 16.04 13.70 12.42
N ASN A 159 15.19 13.64 11.41
CA ASN A 159 15.58 13.55 10.01
C ASN A 159 14.84 14.57 9.11
N PRO A 160 14.91 15.89 9.40
CA PRO A 160 14.17 16.91 8.65
C PRO A 160 14.56 16.96 7.16
N THR A 161 15.83 16.71 6.86
CA THR A 161 16.33 16.66 5.47
C THR A 161 15.65 15.52 4.69
N LYS A 162 15.49 14.35 5.32
CA LYS A 162 14.81 13.20 4.70
C LYS A 162 13.32 13.49 4.48
N VAL A 163 12.66 14.11 5.47
CA VAL A 163 11.27 14.56 5.33
C VAL A 163 11.14 15.48 4.11
N SER A 164 11.97 16.53 4.02
CA SER A 164 11.92 17.48 2.90
C SER A 164 12.19 16.81 1.54
N GLN A 165 13.11 15.84 1.48
CA GLN A 165 13.35 15.07 0.25
C GLN A 165 12.11 14.29 -0.21
N LEU A 166 11.41 13.66 0.72
CA LEU A 166 10.22 12.86 0.42
C LEU A 166 9.00 13.73 0.13
N GLU A 167 8.86 14.87 0.82
CA GLU A 167 7.82 15.86 0.49
C GLU A 167 7.98 16.39 -0.95
N LYS A 168 9.19 16.66 -1.40
CA LYS A 168 9.41 17.05 -2.81
C LYS A 168 8.97 15.99 -3.81
N LEU A 169 9.08 14.69 -3.47
CA LEU A 169 8.56 13.62 -4.33
C LEU A 169 7.03 13.63 -4.35
N LEU A 170 6.38 13.85 -3.19
CA LEU A 170 4.93 14.02 -3.10
C LEU A 170 4.45 15.22 -3.90
N ASP A 171 5.11 16.37 -3.76
CA ASP A 171 4.75 17.61 -4.46
C ASP A 171 4.86 17.42 -5.98
N LEU A 172 5.94 16.78 -6.45
CA LEU A 172 6.12 16.47 -7.86
C LEU A 172 5.02 15.53 -8.36
N HIS A 173 4.75 14.43 -7.62
CA HIS A 173 3.68 13.52 -7.98
C HIS A 173 2.31 14.21 -8.04
N ASN A 174 2.01 15.04 -7.03
CA ASN A 174 0.74 15.76 -6.96
C ASN A 174 0.58 16.76 -8.11
N SER A 175 1.66 17.39 -8.58
CA SER A 175 1.62 18.32 -9.71
C SER A 175 1.21 17.66 -11.04
N GLU A 176 1.33 16.34 -11.13
CA GLU A 176 0.91 15.52 -12.28
C GLU A 176 -0.52 14.96 -12.11
N GLN A 177 -1.16 15.15 -10.95
CA GLN A 177 -2.48 14.59 -10.64
C GLN A 177 -3.59 15.64 -10.88
N ALA A 178 -4.77 15.12 -11.22
CA ALA A 178 -5.96 15.97 -11.21
C ALA A 178 -6.32 16.40 -9.79
N GLU A 179 -6.89 17.60 -9.67
CA GLU A 179 -7.50 18.01 -8.41
C GLU A 179 -8.69 17.10 -8.06
N PRO A 180 -8.94 16.86 -6.77
CA PRO A 180 -10.12 16.11 -6.32
C PRO A 180 -11.40 16.78 -6.86
N LEU A 181 -12.29 15.99 -7.43
CA LEU A 181 -13.54 16.51 -8.03
C LEU A 181 -14.51 17.06 -6.99
N TRP A 182 -14.43 16.57 -5.75
CA TRP A 182 -15.22 17.03 -4.59
C TRP A 182 -14.41 16.88 -3.31
N PRO A 183 -14.60 17.81 -2.35
CA PRO A 183 -13.98 17.70 -1.05
C PRO A 183 -14.67 16.62 -0.22
N SER A 184 -13.98 16.16 0.83
CA SER A 184 -14.59 15.35 1.89
C SER A 184 -15.71 16.11 2.58
N VAL A 185 -16.85 15.46 2.77
CA VAL A 185 -18.04 16.05 3.40
C VAL A 185 -18.00 15.91 4.92
N LEU A 186 -17.41 14.83 5.40
CA LEU A 186 -17.28 14.51 6.82
C LEU A 186 -15.82 14.18 7.13
N ASP A 187 -15.36 14.67 8.27
CA ASP A 187 -14.06 14.31 8.85
C ASP A 187 -14.29 13.70 10.23
N SER A 188 -13.73 12.54 10.49
CA SER A 188 -13.78 11.92 11.80
C SER A 188 -12.37 11.59 12.29
N PRO A 189 -12.05 11.88 13.57
CA PRO A 189 -10.78 11.46 14.15
C PRO A 189 -10.76 9.94 14.30
N MET A 190 -9.64 9.34 13.96
CA MET A 190 -9.40 7.92 14.11
C MET A 190 -8.07 7.71 14.83
N LEU A 191 -8.10 6.95 15.92
CA LEU A 191 -6.91 6.57 16.67
C LEU A 191 -6.07 5.59 15.84
N ILE A 192 -4.76 5.79 15.84
CA ILE A 192 -3.85 4.98 15.03
C ILE A 192 -3.57 3.64 15.71
N ASP A 193 -3.44 3.65 17.04
CA ASP A 193 -3.02 2.48 17.82
C ASP A 193 -4.16 1.82 18.62
N LYS A 194 -5.36 2.40 18.58
CA LYS A 194 -6.54 1.90 19.28
C LYS A 194 -7.69 1.65 18.31
N HIS A 195 -8.49 0.60 18.56
CA HIS A 195 -9.70 0.31 17.79
C HIS A 195 -10.91 1.12 18.28
N GLY A 196 -12.01 1.10 17.53
CA GLY A 196 -13.18 1.95 17.76
C GLY A 196 -13.88 1.80 19.12
N GLY A 197 -13.70 0.66 19.80
CA GLY A 197 -14.24 0.44 21.16
C GLY A 197 -13.36 0.96 22.30
N GLN A 198 -12.28 1.67 22.00
CA GLN A 198 -11.35 2.20 22.99
C GLN A 198 -11.43 3.73 23.07
N ASP A 199 -11.45 4.26 24.29
CA ASP A 199 -11.48 5.70 24.52
C ASP A 199 -10.14 6.37 24.20
N TYR A 200 -10.22 7.64 23.79
CA TYR A 200 -9.07 8.51 23.64
C TYR A 200 -8.44 8.81 25.00
N GLU A 201 -7.11 8.74 25.04
CA GLU A 201 -6.29 9.18 26.19
C GLU A 201 -5.30 10.25 25.73
N GLU A 202 -4.90 11.12 26.66
CA GLU A 202 -3.92 12.17 26.37
C GLU A 202 -2.59 11.54 25.87
N GLY A 203 -2.14 11.97 24.70
CA GLY A 203 -0.95 11.43 24.05
C GLY A 203 -1.24 10.44 22.92
N ASP A 204 -2.46 9.96 22.77
CA ASP A 204 -2.84 9.11 21.67
C ASP A 204 -2.64 9.82 20.32
N GLU A 205 -2.09 9.08 19.37
CA GLU A 205 -1.95 9.55 18.00
C GLU A 205 -3.21 9.26 17.19
N TYR A 206 -3.63 10.26 16.43
CA TYR A 206 -4.80 10.15 15.55
C TYR A 206 -4.58 10.85 14.22
N ILE A 207 -5.43 10.53 13.27
CA ILE A 207 -5.59 11.23 12.00
C ILE A 207 -7.06 11.57 11.80
N TYR A 208 -7.35 12.51 10.91
CA TYR A 208 -8.72 12.72 10.45
C TYR A 208 -8.95 11.89 9.19
N TRP A 209 -9.93 11.01 9.25
CA TRP A 209 -10.41 10.28 8.11
C TRP A 209 -11.39 11.15 7.31
N PRO A 210 -11.11 11.42 6.04
CA PRO A 210 -12.02 12.10 5.15
C PRO A 210 -13.02 11.10 4.56
N ASN A 211 -14.30 11.45 4.61
CA ASN A 211 -15.39 10.65 4.04
C ASN A 211 -16.17 11.44 2.99
#